data_afcc08b4eb8ec8a8ac7a9054ebda1fc7
#
_entry.id   afcc08b4eb8ec8a8ac7a9054ebda1fc7
#
_cell.length_a   1.000
_cell.length_b   1.000
_cell.length_c   1.000
_cell.angle_alpha   90.00
_cell.angle_beta   90.00
_cell.angle_gamma   90.00
#
_symmetry.space_group_name_H-M   'P 1'
#
loop_
_entity.id
_entity.type
_entity.pdbx_description
1 polymer ?
#
loop_
_entity_poly.entity_id
_entity_poly.type
_entity_poly.pdbx_seq_one_letter_code
_entity_poly.pdbx_strand_id
1 'polypeptide(L)'
;MPSNSLLLINEDIGPSPNITWVALAYTLGLSIGFLIVGRLSDIFGRRWFFIGGNFFALIGAIVSGTATHVESIIGGNILGGLAGAVQISFTVAIAELVPNKHRPIWIGAIFFSSFQIACFGPVIAQSLVEHTARGWRWSFYLDIIVTALAVLLFYFFYHPPGFNLLHKNRSRMEQVRRLDFVGLALFTGGLAVFIIGLNWGSGTYPWKSAHVIATIIVGAVALIAFVLYGKAASHASQTHY
;
A
#
# COMPACT_ATOMS: atom_id res chain seq x y z
N MET A 1 -9.88 6.34 5.23
CA MET A 1 -10.96 7.33 5.05
C MET A 1 -12.08 6.88 4.11
N PRO A 2 -11.85 6.37 2.88
CA PRO A 2 -12.96 6.02 1.97
C PRO A 2 -13.90 4.93 2.50
N SER A 3 -13.43 4.04 3.38
CA SER A 3 -14.27 2.99 3.97
C SER A 3 -15.46 3.53 4.81
N ASN A 4 -15.33 4.71 5.40
CA ASN A 4 -16.40 5.31 6.20
C ASN A 4 -17.45 6.05 5.34
N SER A 5 -17.10 6.33 4.09
CA SER A 5 -17.94 7.11 3.16
C SER A 5 -18.43 6.26 1.98
N LEU A 6 -18.31 4.92 2.05
CA LEU A 6 -18.65 4.03 0.92
C LEU A 6 -20.11 4.19 0.48
N LEU A 7 -21.05 4.30 1.42
CA LEU A 7 -22.46 4.48 1.10
C LEU A 7 -22.70 5.80 0.37
N LEU A 8 -22.10 6.88 0.84
CA LEU A 8 -22.23 8.22 0.24
C LEU A 8 -21.59 8.28 -1.15
N ILE A 9 -20.45 7.60 -1.33
CA ILE A 9 -19.81 7.47 -2.65
C ILE A 9 -20.72 6.71 -3.60
N ASN A 10 -21.37 5.64 -3.12
CA ASN A 10 -22.27 4.82 -3.94
C ASN A 10 -23.56 5.56 -4.32
N GLU A 11 -24.04 6.45 -3.47
CA GLU A 11 -25.21 7.31 -3.76
C GLU A 11 -24.88 8.43 -4.75
N ASP A 12 -23.69 9.03 -4.64
CA ASP A 12 -23.28 10.18 -5.46
C ASP A 12 -22.84 9.78 -6.89
N ILE A 13 -22.08 8.68 -7.03
CA ILE A 13 -21.56 8.23 -8.33
C ILE A 13 -22.49 7.22 -9.01
N GLY A 14 -23.49 6.70 -8.27
CA GLY A 14 -24.45 5.71 -8.73
C GLY A 14 -24.18 4.32 -8.15
N PRO A 15 -25.25 3.52 -7.97
CA PRO A 15 -25.13 2.21 -7.35
C PRO A 15 -24.25 1.28 -8.20
N SER A 16 -23.11 0.86 -7.63
CA SER A 16 -22.20 -0.09 -8.26
C SER A 16 -22.05 -1.34 -7.39
N PRO A 17 -22.14 -2.54 -7.98
CA PRO A 17 -21.88 -3.79 -7.26
C PRO A 17 -20.42 -3.87 -6.78
N ASN A 18 -19.54 -3.04 -7.33
CA ASN A 18 -18.11 -3.04 -7.06
C ASN A 18 -17.70 -2.11 -5.92
N ILE A 19 -18.64 -1.47 -5.23
CA ILE A 19 -18.30 -0.47 -4.18
C ILE A 19 -17.40 -1.04 -3.06
N THR A 20 -17.54 -2.29 -2.70
CA THR A 20 -16.73 -2.97 -1.70
C THR A 20 -15.25 -3.03 -2.09
N TRP A 21 -14.96 -3.05 -3.40
CA TRP A 21 -13.59 -3.03 -3.93
C TRP A 21 -12.85 -1.74 -3.62
N VAL A 22 -13.54 -0.65 -3.37
CA VAL A 22 -12.92 0.63 -2.98
C VAL A 22 -12.10 0.48 -1.70
N ALA A 23 -12.61 -0.26 -0.71
CA ALA A 23 -11.85 -0.51 0.53
C ALA A 23 -10.80 -1.63 0.35
N LEU A 24 -11.15 -2.71 -0.35
CA LEU A 24 -10.28 -3.87 -0.54
C LEU A 24 -9.07 -3.55 -1.41
N ALA A 25 -9.22 -2.69 -2.42
CA ALA A 25 -8.16 -2.29 -3.33
C ALA A 25 -6.99 -1.62 -2.60
N TYR A 26 -7.26 -0.77 -1.60
CA TYR A 26 -6.23 -0.17 -0.77
C TYR A 26 -5.45 -1.23 0.02
N THR A 27 -6.15 -2.15 0.68
CA THR A 27 -5.53 -3.22 1.49
C THR A 27 -4.71 -4.17 0.62
N LEU A 28 -5.21 -4.51 -0.56
CA LEU A 28 -4.49 -5.32 -1.54
C LEU A 28 -3.21 -4.63 -2.00
N GLY A 29 -3.31 -3.36 -2.41
CA GLY A 29 -2.16 -2.55 -2.80
C GLY A 29 -1.12 -2.43 -1.68
N LEU A 30 -1.56 -2.22 -0.43
CA LEU A 30 -0.72 -2.16 0.75
C LEU A 30 0.05 -3.47 0.98
N SER A 31 -0.63 -4.61 0.88
CA SER A 31 -0.02 -5.94 1.08
C SER A 31 1.02 -6.26 0.02
N ILE A 32 0.74 -5.94 -1.24
CA ILE A 32 1.69 -6.07 -2.35
C ILE A 32 2.88 -5.13 -2.14
N GLY A 33 2.60 -3.89 -1.77
CA GLY A 33 3.61 -2.87 -1.51
C GLY A 33 4.62 -3.32 -0.45
N PHE A 34 4.17 -3.91 0.66
CA PHE A 34 5.06 -4.38 1.73
C PHE A 34 6.05 -5.44 1.26
N LEU A 35 5.66 -6.33 0.34
CA LEU A 35 6.57 -7.34 -0.21
C LEU A 35 7.71 -6.70 -1.02
N ILE A 36 7.41 -5.59 -1.70
CA ILE A 36 8.32 -4.93 -2.64
C ILE A 36 9.20 -3.88 -1.95
N VAL A 37 8.68 -3.22 -0.90
CA VAL A 37 9.29 -2.07 -0.23
C VAL A 37 10.73 -2.34 0.20
N GLY A 38 10.99 -3.47 0.88
CA GLY A 38 12.31 -3.79 1.39
C GLY A 38 13.37 -3.82 0.29
N ARG A 39 13.11 -4.55 -0.78
CA ARG A 39 14.06 -4.73 -1.89
C ARG A 39 14.21 -3.49 -2.74
N LEU A 40 13.10 -2.82 -3.08
CA LEU A 40 13.15 -1.63 -3.92
C LEU A 40 13.80 -0.45 -3.22
N SER A 41 13.58 -0.27 -1.91
CA SER A 41 14.22 0.81 -1.15
C SER A 41 15.74 0.71 -1.14
N ASP A 42 16.28 -0.53 -1.09
CA ASP A 42 17.71 -0.77 -1.12
C ASP A 42 18.32 -0.53 -2.52
N ILE A 43 17.57 -0.84 -3.61
CA ILE A 43 18.04 -0.71 -4.99
C ILE A 43 18.02 0.73 -5.48
N PHE A 44 16.88 1.42 -5.31
CA PHE A 44 16.69 2.78 -5.83
C PHE A 44 17.31 3.86 -4.93
N GLY A 45 17.65 3.50 -3.70
CA GLY A 45 18.07 4.43 -2.67
C GLY A 45 16.88 5.03 -1.95
N ARG A 46 16.95 5.05 -0.62
CA ARG A 46 15.83 5.36 0.28
C ARG A 46 15.19 6.72 0.03
N ARG A 47 15.97 7.74 -0.31
CA ARG A 47 15.44 9.07 -0.62
C ARG A 47 14.46 9.06 -1.78
N TRP A 48 14.90 8.54 -2.93
CA TRP A 48 14.09 8.50 -4.14
C TRP A 48 12.89 7.55 -4.01
N PHE A 49 13.07 6.50 -3.21
CA PHE A 49 12.00 5.56 -2.91
C PHE A 49 10.87 6.21 -2.10
N PHE A 50 11.18 6.98 -1.04
CA PHE A 50 10.17 7.72 -0.27
C PHE A 50 9.51 8.84 -1.08
N ILE A 51 10.29 9.58 -1.88
CA ILE A 51 9.73 10.61 -2.77
C ILE A 51 8.78 9.98 -3.79
N GLY A 52 9.20 8.91 -4.46
CA GLY A 52 8.41 8.20 -5.45
C GLY A 52 7.13 7.60 -4.85
N GLY A 53 7.21 6.97 -3.68
CA GLY A 53 6.05 6.44 -2.98
C GLY A 53 5.02 7.51 -2.63
N ASN A 54 5.45 8.65 -2.09
CA ASN A 54 4.53 9.76 -1.82
C ASN A 54 3.99 10.40 -3.11
N PHE A 55 4.75 10.38 -4.21
CA PHE A 55 4.27 10.82 -5.50
C PHE A 55 3.17 9.89 -6.07
N PHE A 56 3.31 8.58 -5.89
CA PHE A 56 2.23 7.63 -6.21
C PHE A 56 0.99 7.84 -5.34
N ALA A 57 1.16 8.16 -4.04
CA ALA A 57 0.05 8.55 -3.18
C ALA A 57 -0.68 9.77 -3.70
N LEU A 58 0.07 10.80 -4.11
CA LEU A 58 -0.47 12.03 -4.67
C LEU A 58 -1.30 11.76 -5.93
N ILE A 59 -0.77 10.96 -6.86
CA ILE A 59 -1.51 10.57 -8.07
C ILE A 59 -2.77 9.79 -7.70
N GLY A 60 -2.67 8.81 -6.81
CA GLY A 60 -3.82 8.02 -6.33
C GLY A 60 -4.91 8.90 -5.71
N ALA A 61 -4.53 9.86 -4.88
CA ALA A 61 -5.45 10.79 -4.24
C ALA A 61 -6.12 11.74 -5.28
N ILE A 62 -5.38 12.23 -6.27
CA ILE A 62 -5.94 13.05 -7.36
C ILE A 62 -6.95 12.25 -8.17
N VAL A 63 -6.59 11.02 -8.59
CA VAL A 63 -7.47 10.15 -9.37
C VAL A 63 -8.76 9.85 -8.59
N SER A 64 -8.64 9.53 -7.29
CA SER A 64 -9.80 9.26 -6.45
C SER A 64 -10.65 10.52 -6.17
N GLY A 65 -10.01 11.66 -5.94
CA GLY A 65 -10.72 12.93 -5.66
C GLY A 65 -11.46 13.51 -6.84
N THR A 66 -11.00 13.22 -8.07
CA THR A 66 -11.63 13.67 -9.35
C THR A 66 -12.49 12.59 -10.00
N ALA A 67 -12.66 11.43 -9.35
CA ALA A 67 -13.36 10.29 -9.91
C ALA A 67 -14.85 10.58 -10.17
N THR A 68 -15.31 10.13 -11.33
CA THR A 68 -16.72 10.12 -11.76
C THR A 68 -17.31 8.71 -11.80
N HIS A 69 -16.46 7.68 -11.68
CA HIS A 69 -16.84 6.27 -11.67
C HIS A 69 -16.15 5.54 -10.50
N VAL A 70 -16.80 4.51 -9.98
CA VAL A 70 -16.27 3.71 -8.87
C VAL A 70 -14.94 3.04 -9.23
N GLU A 71 -14.78 2.61 -10.48
CA GLU A 71 -13.56 1.97 -10.99
C GLU A 71 -12.34 2.89 -10.90
N SER A 72 -12.52 4.20 -11.10
CA SER A 72 -11.43 5.18 -10.96
C SER A 72 -10.97 5.30 -9.50
N ILE A 73 -11.90 5.24 -8.55
CA ILE A 73 -11.57 5.24 -7.11
C ILE A 73 -10.81 3.95 -6.73
N ILE A 74 -11.23 2.81 -7.28
CA ILE A 74 -10.54 1.54 -7.07
C ILE A 74 -9.10 1.64 -7.56
N GLY A 75 -8.87 2.14 -8.77
CA GLY A 75 -7.53 2.36 -9.32
C GLY A 75 -6.69 3.30 -8.48
N GLY A 76 -7.25 4.44 -8.06
CA GLY A 76 -6.59 5.39 -7.17
C GLY A 76 -6.22 4.78 -5.82
N ASN A 77 -7.09 3.94 -5.25
CA ASN A 77 -6.85 3.25 -3.97
C ASN A 77 -5.79 2.16 -4.08
N ILE A 78 -5.63 1.48 -5.21
CA ILE A 78 -4.50 0.55 -5.44
C ILE A 78 -3.17 1.32 -5.36
N LEU A 79 -3.08 2.46 -6.06
CA LEU A 79 -1.89 3.33 -6.01
C LEU A 79 -1.66 3.87 -4.60
N GLY A 80 -2.71 4.31 -3.92
CA GLY A 80 -2.66 4.74 -2.52
C GLY A 80 -2.20 3.65 -1.57
N GLY A 81 -2.64 2.40 -1.77
CA GLY A 81 -2.19 1.24 -0.99
C GLY A 81 -0.71 0.94 -1.19
N LEU A 82 -0.23 0.89 -2.44
CA LEU A 82 1.20 0.72 -2.74
C LEU A 82 2.04 1.82 -2.09
N ALA A 83 1.60 3.06 -2.17
CA ALA A 83 2.25 4.19 -1.52
C ALA A 83 2.20 4.10 0.01
N GLY A 84 1.09 3.63 0.57
CA GLY A 84 0.92 3.42 2.00
C GLY A 84 1.97 2.45 2.59
N ALA A 85 2.35 1.41 1.85
CA ALA A 85 3.43 0.51 2.26
C ALA A 85 4.77 1.25 2.37
N VAL A 86 5.06 2.17 1.44
CA VAL A 86 6.25 3.03 1.51
C VAL A 86 6.18 3.96 2.72
N GLN A 87 5.03 4.58 2.95
CA GLN A 87 4.83 5.51 4.08
C GLN A 87 4.97 4.81 5.43
N ILE A 88 4.43 3.59 5.60
CA ILE A 88 4.53 2.82 6.86
C ILE A 88 5.96 2.33 7.10
N SER A 89 6.80 2.22 6.06
CA SER A 89 8.21 1.85 6.22
C SER A 89 9.10 2.96 6.82
N PHE A 90 8.51 4.01 7.42
CA PHE A 90 9.22 5.10 8.11
C PHE A 90 10.18 4.60 9.21
N THR A 91 9.92 3.44 9.81
CA THR A 91 10.80 2.82 10.80
C THR A 91 12.21 2.57 10.26
N VAL A 92 12.32 2.28 8.97
CA VAL A 92 13.61 2.11 8.28
C VAL A 92 14.34 3.45 8.18
N ALA A 93 13.63 4.54 7.86
CA ALA A 93 14.21 5.88 7.82
C ALA A 93 14.69 6.34 9.21
N ILE A 94 13.92 6.07 10.27
CA ILE A 94 14.32 6.39 11.64
C ILE A 94 15.56 5.60 12.05
N ALA A 95 15.65 4.33 11.66
CA ALA A 95 16.79 3.49 11.98
C ALA A 95 18.11 4.02 11.41
N GLU A 96 18.07 4.85 10.37
CA GLU A 96 19.25 5.48 9.76
C GLU A 96 19.55 6.86 10.33
N LEU A 97 18.53 7.64 10.65
CA LEU A 97 18.66 9.01 11.09
C LEU A 97 18.95 9.14 12.60
N VAL A 98 18.55 8.13 13.39
CA VAL A 98 18.58 8.20 14.85
C VAL A 98 19.50 7.13 15.43
N PRO A 99 20.40 7.49 16.39
CA PRO A 99 21.21 6.53 17.11
C PRO A 99 20.38 5.47 17.81
N ASN A 100 20.90 4.24 17.92
CA ASN A 100 20.18 3.06 18.46
C ASN A 100 19.52 3.32 19.82
N LYS A 101 20.16 4.12 20.68
CA LYS A 101 19.67 4.46 22.03
C LYS A 101 18.33 5.19 22.01
N HIS A 102 18.07 6.01 21.00
CA HIS A 102 16.89 6.89 20.92
C HIS A 102 15.82 6.37 19.96
N ARG A 103 16.10 5.33 19.16
CA ARG A 103 15.15 4.76 18.19
C ARG A 103 13.79 4.40 18.78
N PRO A 104 13.70 3.70 19.93
CA PRO A 104 12.39 3.32 20.49
C PRO A 104 11.53 4.54 20.84
N ILE A 105 12.15 5.62 21.33
CA ILE A 105 11.46 6.86 21.71
C ILE A 105 10.86 7.53 20.47
N TRP A 106 11.65 7.67 19.39
CA TRP A 106 11.19 8.30 18.15
C TRP A 106 10.13 7.48 17.43
N ILE A 107 10.31 6.14 17.38
CA ILE A 107 9.28 5.25 16.82
C ILE A 107 7.99 5.37 17.63
N GLY A 108 8.08 5.33 18.96
CA GLY A 108 6.94 5.50 19.85
C GLY A 108 6.24 6.84 19.68
N ALA A 109 6.99 7.94 19.55
CA ALA A 109 6.44 9.28 19.32
C ALA A 109 5.66 9.37 17.99
N ILE A 110 6.14 8.77 16.91
CA ILE A 110 5.45 8.75 15.63
C ILE A 110 4.18 7.88 15.70
N PHE A 111 4.24 6.71 16.33
CA PHE A 111 3.04 5.89 16.53
C PHE A 111 2.01 6.62 17.41
N PHE A 112 2.44 7.28 18.46
CA PHE A 112 1.54 8.09 19.30
C PHE A 112 0.86 9.21 18.50
N SER A 113 1.62 9.93 17.69
CA SER A 113 1.10 10.97 16.77
C SER A 113 0.11 10.39 15.75
N SER A 114 0.42 9.22 15.17
CA SER A 114 -0.45 8.54 14.21
C SER A 114 -1.76 8.05 14.83
N PHE A 115 -1.72 7.65 16.10
CA PHE A 115 -2.89 7.20 16.85
C PHE A 115 -3.93 8.32 17.00
N GLN A 116 -3.50 9.55 17.28
CA GLN A 116 -4.40 10.70 17.37
C GLN A 116 -5.11 10.97 16.05
N ILE A 117 -4.37 10.91 14.92
CA ILE A 117 -4.93 11.07 13.57
C ILE A 117 -5.92 9.94 13.26
N ALA A 118 -5.63 8.71 13.64
CA ALA A 118 -6.52 7.57 13.46
C ALA A 118 -7.83 7.70 14.25
N CYS A 119 -7.79 8.24 15.48
CA CYS A 119 -8.96 8.46 16.31
C CYS A 119 -9.84 9.61 15.81
N PHE A 120 -9.24 10.75 15.47
CA PHE A 120 -10.00 11.93 15.05
C PHE A 120 -10.32 11.95 13.54
N GLY A 121 -9.58 11.20 12.73
CA GLY A 121 -9.75 11.17 11.29
C GLY A 121 -11.17 10.86 10.82
N PRO A 122 -11.84 9.81 11.33
CA PRO A 122 -13.24 9.52 10.97
C PRO A 122 -14.21 10.64 11.32
N VAL A 123 -14.03 11.28 12.49
CA VAL A 123 -14.87 12.40 12.94
C VAL A 123 -14.70 13.61 12.02
N ILE A 124 -13.46 13.96 11.69
CA ILE A 124 -13.16 15.05 10.76
C ILE A 124 -13.73 14.75 9.38
N ALA A 125 -13.58 13.53 8.88
CA ALA A 125 -14.11 13.12 7.59
C ALA A 125 -15.64 13.24 7.56
N GLN A 126 -16.34 12.78 8.60
CA GLN A 126 -17.80 12.89 8.72
C GLN A 126 -18.25 14.35 8.75
N SER A 127 -17.60 15.18 9.57
CA SER A 127 -17.90 16.62 9.64
C SER A 127 -17.73 17.32 8.28
N LEU A 128 -16.69 16.97 7.52
CA LEU A 128 -16.48 17.52 6.18
C LEU A 128 -17.57 17.08 5.20
N VAL A 129 -18.03 15.82 5.28
CA VAL A 129 -19.13 15.32 4.46
C VAL A 129 -20.43 16.10 4.73
N GLU A 130 -20.75 16.36 6.00
CA GLU A 130 -22.00 17.01 6.40
C GLU A 130 -22.03 18.54 6.13
N HIS A 131 -20.88 19.20 6.23
CA HIS A 131 -20.79 20.66 6.19
C HIS A 131 -20.20 21.23 4.89
N THR A 132 -19.85 20.39 3.91
CA THR A 132 -19.26 20.89 2.66
C THR A 132 -20.02 20.45 1.43
N ALA A 133 -20.12 21.33 0.43
CA ALA A 133 -20.83 21.07 -0.83
C ALA A 133 -20.26 19.92 -1.67
N ARG A 134 -18.99 19.52 -1.43
CA ARG A 134 -18.33 18.42 -2.15
C ARG A 134 -18.25 17.12 -1.36
N GLY A 135 -18.79 17.11 -0.14
CA GLY A 135 -18.97 15.91 0.70
C GLY A 135 -17.72 15.05 0.83
N TRP A 136 -17.82 13.77 0.46
CA TRP A 136 -16.78 12.77 0.61
C TRP A 136 -15.47 13.08 -0.15
N ARG A 137 -15.52 13.89 -1.23
CA ARG A 137 -14.33 14.28 -2.02
C ARG A 137 -13.32 15.09 -1.21
N TRP A 138 -13.76 15.79 -0.17
CA TRP A 138 -12.85 16.52 0.73
C TRP A 138 -11.84 15.63 1.43
N SER A 139 -12.19 14.37 1.71
CA SER A 139 -11.24 13.42 2.28
C SER A 139 -10.04 13.18 1.37
N PHE A 140 -10.26 13.11 0.07
CA PHE A 140 -9.19 12.97 -0.93
C PHE A 140 -8.42 14.28 -1.15
N TYR A 141 -9.10 15.44 -1.09
CA TYR A 141 -8.41 16.73 -1.18
C TYR A 141 -7.47 16.96 0.00
N LEU A 142 -7.86 16.58 1.20
CA LEU A 142 -6.94 16.59 2.35
C LEU A 142 -5.74 15.66 2.12
N ASP A 143 -5.97 14.47 1.58
CA ASP A 143 -4.90 13.54 1.26
C ASP A 143 -3.94 14.12 0.20
N ILE A 144 -4.46 14.80 -0.83
CA ILE A 144 -3.66 15.53 -1.82
C ILE A 144 -2.77 16.58 -1.16
N ILE A 145 -3.33 17.39 -0.26
CA ILE A 145 -2.58 18.46 0.43
C ILE A 145 -1.47 17.86 1.28
N VAL A 146 -1.78 16.84 2.08
CA VAL A 146 -0.82 16.21 3.00
C VAL A 146 0.28 15.48 2.22
N THR A 147 -0.08 14.74 1.17
CA THR A 147 0.91 14.01 0.35
C THR A 147 1.77 14.95 -0.49
N ALA A 148 1.22 16.04 -1.02
CA ALA A 148 2.00 17.07 -1.71
C ALA A 148 3.02 17.72 -0.76
N LEU A 149 2.58 18.08 0.45
CA LEU A 149 3.47 18.61 1.48
C LEU A 149 4.56 17.60 1.86
N ALA A 150 4.19 16.32 2.01
CA ALA A 150 5.15 15.25 2.29
C ALA A 150 6.20 15.11 1.18
N VAL A 151 5.80 15.13 -0.11
CA VAL A 151 6.74 15.10 -1.23
C VAL A 151 7.72 16.27 -1.16
N LEU A 152 7.25 17.50 -0.91
CA LEU A 152 8.10 18.67 -0.76
C LEU A 152 9.07 18.54 0.43
N LEU A 153 8.60 18.11 1.58
CA LEU A 153 9.43 17.95 2.77
C LEU A 153 10.50 16.86 2.55
N PHE A 154 10.14 15.71 1.97
CA PHE A 154 11.11 14.67 1.65
C PHE A 154 12.12 15.14 0.60
N TYR A 155 11.71 15.90 -0.38
CA TYR A 155 12.60 16.43 -1.41
C TYR A 155 13.62 17.41 -0.84
N PHE A 156 13.22 18.34 0.02
CA PHE A 156 14.09 19.40 0.56
C PHE A 156 14.89 18.96 1.78
N PHE A 157 14.32 18.17 2.67
CA PHE A 157 14.93 17.87 3.98
C PHE A 157 15.50 16.46 4.10
N TYR A 158 15.02 15.48 3.36
CA TYR A 158 15.46 14.10 3.52
C TYR A 158 16.66 13.77 2.63
N HIS A 159 17.87 13.74 3.24
CA HIS A 159 19.14 13.44 2.57
C HIS A 159 19.87 12.30 3.29
N PRO A 160 19.40 11.05 3.19
CA PRO A 160 20.10 9.91 3.79
C PRO A 160 21.41 9.61 3.05
N PRO A 161 22.35 8.85 3.66
CA PRO A 161 23.56 8.40 3.00
C PRO A 161 23.25 7.64 1.71
N GLY A 162 23.97 8.00 0.64
CA GLY A 162 23.67 7.51 -0.70
C GLY A 162 23.97 6.01 -0.89
N PHE A 163 23.28 5.39 -1.86
CA PHE A 163 23.44 3.99 -2.28
C PHE A 163 24.91 3.55 -2.48
N ASN A 164 25.76 4.42 -3.04
CA ASN A 164 27.16 4.12 -3.33
C ASN A 164 28.03 3.94 -2.06
N LEU A 165 27.58 4.45 -0.91
CA LEU A 165 28.25 4.23 0.37
C LEU A 165 27.92 2.86 0.98
N LEU A 166 26.73 2.35 0.68
CA LEU A 166 26.23 1.07 1.19
C LEU A 166 26.65 -0.13 0.30
N HIS A 167 26.81 0.09 -1.02
CA HIS A 167 27.08 -0.97 -2.00
C HIS A 167 28.22 -0.60 -2.96
N LYS A 168 29.43 -0.62 -2.48
CA LYS A 168 30.64 -0.19 -3.24
C LYS A 168 30.90 -0.91 -4.58
N ASN A 169 30.30 -2.11 -4.84
CA ASN A 169 30.69 -2.96 -5.96
C ASN A 169 29.53 -3.60 -6.77
N ARG A 170 28.28 -3.11 -6.67
CA ARG A 170 27.18 -3.73 -7.41
C ARG A 170 26.35 -2.74 -8.24
N SER A 171 26.07 -3.09 -9.49
CA SER A 171 25.18 -2.33 -10.36
C SER A 171 23.73 -2.43 -9.90
N ARG A 172 22.96 -1.33 -9.98
CA ARG A 172 21.53 -1.30 -9.69
C ARG A 172 20.75 -2.30 -10.57
N MET A 173 21.13 -2.42 -11.84
CA MET A 173 20.48 -3.34 -12.80
C MET A 173 20.67 -4.79 -12.40
N GLU A 174 21.83 -5.17 -11.86
CA GLU A 174 22.07 -6.53 -11.38
C GLU A 174 21.21 -6.86 -10.17
N GLN A 175 20.96 -5.92 -9.28
CA GLN A 175 20.09 -6.11 -8.13
C GLN A 175 18.63 -6.22 -8.53
N VAL A 176 18.15 -5.46 -9.52
CA VAL A 176 16.80 -5.61 -10.09
C VAL A 176 16.62 -7.00 -10.70
N ARG A 177 17.62 -7.53 -11.42
CA ARG A 177 17.59 -8.88 -11.99
C ARG A 177 17.52 -10.00 -10.94
N ARG A 178 17.99 -9.71 -9.71
CA ARG A 178 17.93 -10.66 -8.58
C ARG A 178 16.63 -10.58 -7.78
N LEU A 179 15.68 -9.72 -8.19
CA LEU A 179 14.33 -9.75 -7.63
C LEU A 179 13.67 -11.09 -7.95
N ASP A 180 13.06 -11.64 -6.94
CA ASP A 180 12.26 -12.87 -7.09
C ASP A 180 10.91 -12.55 -7.74
N PHE A 181 10.91 -12.45 -9.07
CA PHE A 181 9.69 -12.18 -9.84
C PHE A 181 8.67 -13.32 -9.72
N VAL A 182 9.13 -14.56 -9.52
CA VAL A 182 8.25 -15.73 -9.38
C VAL A 182 7.53 -15.68 -8.05
N GLY A 183 8.26 -15.46 -6.95
CA GLY A 183 7.68 -15.29 -5.64
C GLY A 183 6.73 -14.08 -5.59
N LEU A 184 7.11 -12.95 -6.22
CA LEU A 184 6.27 -11.76 -6.31
C LEU A 184 4.95 -12.05 -7.06
N ALA A 185 5.01 -12.74 -8.19
CA ALA A 185 3.84 -13.11 -8.98
C ALA A 185 2.92 -14.08 -8.24
N LEU A 186 3.48 -15.09 -7.58
CA LEU A 186 2.74 -16.08 -6.78
C LEU A 186 2.03 -15.41 -5.61
N PHE A 187 2.72 -14.55 -4.87
CA PHE A 187 2.13 -13.83 -3.73
C PHE A 187 1.04 -12.86 -4.21
N THR A 188 1.37 -11.99 -5.17
CA THR A 188 0.44 -10.96 -5.66
C THR A 188 -0.79 -11.58 -6.31
N GLY A 189 -0.59 -12.54 -7.21
CA GLY A 189 -1.67 -13.25 -7.90
C GLY A 189 -2.49 -14.10 -6.94
N GLY A 190 -1.83 -14.86 -6.06
CA GLY A 190 -2.49 -15.69 -5.06
C GLY A 190 -3.34 -14.88 -4.09
N LEU A 191 -2.79 -13.77 -3.57
CA LEU A 191 -3.50 -12.88 -2.66
C LEU A 191 -4.69 -12.19 -3.35
N ALA A 192 -4.51 -11.71 -4.58
CA ALA A 192 -5.58 -11.08 -5.35
C ALA A 192 -6.74 -12.05 -5.58
N VAL A 193 -6.45 -13.24 -6.11
CA VAL A 193 -7.46 -14.28 -6.38
C VAL A 193 -8.16 -14.73 -5.09
N PHE A 194 -7.42 -14.87 -3.99
CA PHE A 194 -7.98 -15.24 -2.69
C PHE A 194 -8.97 -14.19 -2.17
N ILE A 195 -8.61 -12.90 -2.22
CA ILE A 195 -9.47 -11.78 -1.80
C ILE A 195 -10.68 -11.65 -2.72
N ILE A 196 -10.53 -11.86 -4.04
CA ILE A 196 -11.65 -11.91 -4.99
C ILE A 196 -12.66 -12.97 -4.58
N GLY A 197 -12.19 -14.18 -4.27
CA GLY A 197 -13.06 -15.28 -3.84
C GLY A 197 -13.84 -14.96 -2.57
N LEU A 198 -13.19 -14.38 -1.56
CA LEU A 198 -13.84 -13.96 -0.32
C LEU A 198 -14.88 -12.85 -0.56
N ASN A 199 -14.56 -11.88 -1.42
CA ASN A 199 -15.47 -10.79 -1.74
C ASN A 199 -16.72 -11.28 -2.47
N TRP A 200 -16.56 -12.18 -3.43
CA TRP A 200 -17.69 -12.77 -4.16
C TRP A 200 -18.64 -13.54 -3.25
N GLY A 201 -18.12 -14.30 -2.28
CA GLY A 201 -18.93 -15.06 -1.32
C GLY A 201 -19.78 -14.18 -0.40
N SER A 202 -19.35 -12.93 -0.15
CA SER A 202 -20.10 -12.01 0.71
C SER A 202 -21.16 -11.18 -0.03
N GLY A 203 -21.14 -11.15 -1.38
CA GLY A 203 -22.03 -10.24 -2.12
C GLY A 203 -22.56 -10.78 -3.44
N THR A 204 -21.70 -11.23 -4.35
CA THR A 204 -22.08 -11.51 -5.74
C THR A 204 -22.60 -12.94 -5.95
N TYR A 205 -22.02 -13.92 -5.28
CA TYR A 205 -22.36 -15.34 -5.41
C TYR A 205 -22.58 -16.00 -4.05
N PRO A 206 -23.44 -17.04 -3.96
CA PRO A 206 -23.57 -17.85 -2.75
C PRO A 206 -22.22 -18.51 -2.38
N TRP A 207 -21.92 -18.62 -1.10
CA TRP A 207 -20.69 -19.25 -0.59
C TRP A 207 -20.44 -20.68 -1.13
N LYS A 208 -21.51 -21.41 -1.43
CA LYS A 208 -21.46 -22.77 -2.01
C LYS A 208 -21.26 -22.78 -3.53
N SER A 209 -21.12 -21.64 -4.17
CA SER A 209 -20.89 -21.54 -5.61
C SER A 209 -19.51 -22.06 -5.99
N ALA A 210 -19.45 -22.78 -7.12
CA ALA A 210 -18.19 -23.27 -7.68
C ALA A 210 -17.18 -22.12 -7.94
N HIS A 211 -17.68 -20.93 -8.33
CA HIS A 211 -16.85 -19.76 -8.58
C HIS A 211 -16.11 -19.30 -7.30
N VAL A 212 -16.84 -19.20 -6.16
CA VAL A 212 -16.26 -18.78 -4.88
C VAL A 212 -15.29 -19.82 -4.34
N ILE A 213 -15.69 -21.10 -4.36
CA ILE A 213 -14.85 -22.18 -3.86
C ILE A 213 -13.57 -22.32 -4.70
N ALA A 214 -13.69 -22.29 -6.03
CA ALA A 214 -12.54 -22.41 -6.92
C ALA A 214 -11.54 -21.26 -6.74
N THR A 215 -12.01 -20.02 -6.69
CA THR A 215 -11.12 -18.85 -6.49
C THR A 215 -10.43 -18.88 -5.13
N ILE A 216 -11.12 -19.24 -4.05
CA ILE A 216 -10.50 -19.38 -2.72
C ILE A 216 -9.45 -20.49 -2.73
N ILE A 217 -9.74 -21.66 -3.29
CA ILE A 217 -8.80 -22.78 -3.35
C ILE A 217 -7.58 -22.42 -4.21
N VAL A 218 -7.78 -21.86 -5.40
CA VAL A 218 -6.68 -21.46 -6.29
C VAL A 218 -5.80 -20.42 -5.62
N GLY A 219 -6.40 -19.39 -4.98
CA GLY A 219 -5.67 -18.37 -4.24
C GLY A 219 -4.88 -18.95 -3.06
N ALA A 220 -5.49 -19.83 -2.28
CA ALA A 220 -4.82 -20.51 -1.16
C ALA A 220 -3.67 -21.40 -1.63
N VAL A 221 -3.87 -22.18 -2.69
CA VAL A 221 -2.81 -23.02 -3.28
C VAL A 221 -1.65 -22.19 -3.79
N ALA A 222 -1.92 -21.05 -4.45
CA ALA A 222 -0.87 -20.14 -4.90
C ALA A 222 -0.07 -19.54 -3.73
N LEU A 223 -0.73 -19.17 -2.63
CA LEU A 223 -0.07 -18.68 -1.42
C LEU A 223 0.76 -19.78 -0.73
N ILE A 224 0.28 -21.01 -0.68
CA ILE A 224 1.04 -22.17 -0.17
C ILE A 224 2.24 -22.42 -1.08
N ALA A 225 2.06 -22.40 -2.39
CA ALA A 225 3.16 -22.55 -3.37
C ALA A 225 4.22 -21.45 -3.18
N PHE A 226 3.83 -20.21 -2.92
CA PHE A 226 4.75 -19.12 -2.58
C PHE A 226 5.62 -19.46 -1.35
N VAL A 227 5.01 -19.96 -0.27
CA VAL A 227 5.74 -20.34 0.95
C VAL A 227 6.71 -21.50 0.71
N LEU A 228 6.27 -22.52 -0.03
CA LEU A 228 7.12 -23.68 -0.38
C LEU A 228 8.27 -23.28 -1.30
N TYR A 229 7.99 -22.45 -2.30
CA TYR A 229 9.00 -21.88 -3.19
C TYR A 229 10.05 -21.08 -2.43
N GLY A 230 9.63 -20.19 -1.50
CA GLY A 230 10.53 -19.41 -0.66
C GLY A 230 11.44 -20.29 0.21
N LYS A 231 10.92 -21.37 0.79
CA LYS A 231 11.72 -22.36 1.54
C LYS A 231 12.72 -23.07 0.65
N ALA A 232 12.31 -23.55 -0.53
CA ALA A 232 13.20 -24.22 -1.49
C ALA A 232 14.32 -23.30 -1.98
N ALA A 233 14.00 -22.04 -2.30
CA ALA A 233 14.97 -21.05 -2.72
C ALA A 233 15.98 -20.71 -1.60
N SER A 234 15.55 -20.64 -0.33
CA SER A 234 16.44 -20.38 0.80
C SER A 234 17.39 -21.57 1.06
N HIS A 235 16.92 -22.81 0.97
CA HIS A 235 17.77 -24.01 1.08
C HIS A 235 18.80 -24.08 -0.04
N ALA A 236 18.44 -23.81 -1.29
CA ALA A 236 19.38 -23.79 -2.40
C ALA A 236 20.48 -22.74 -2.24
N SER A 237 20.16 -21.60 -1.62
CA SER A 237 21.15 -20.55 -1.33
C SER A 237 22.13 -20.93 -0.19
N GLN A 238 21.71 -21.75 0.77
CA GLN A 238 22.57 -22.17 1.90
C GLN A 238 23.55 -23.29 1.52
N THR A 239 23.27 -24.09 0.48
CA THR A 239 24.15 -25.19 0.03
C THR A 239 25.31 -24.74 -0.85
N HIS A 240 25.39 -23.45 -1.21
CA HIS A 240 26.46 -22.85 -2.00
C HIS A 240 27.48 -22.02 -1.19
N TYR A 241 27.42 -22.07 0.15
CA TYR A 241 28.44 -21.55 1.07
C TYR A 241 29.05 -22.71 1.86
#